data_e38b46359c8ecced1670bcf3fe626b25
#
_entry.id   e38b46359c8ecced1670bcf3fe626b25
#
_cell.length_a   1.000
_cell.length_b   1.000
_cell.length_c   1.000
_cell.angle_alpha   90.00
_cell.angle_beta   90.00
_cell.angle_gamma   90.00
#
_symmetry.space_group_name_H-M   'P 1'
#
loop_
_entity.id
_entity.type
_entity.pdbx_description
1 polymer ?
#
loop_
_entity_poly.entity_id
_entity_poly.type
_entity_poly.pdbx_seq_one_letter_code
_entity_poly.pdbx_strand_id
1 'polypeptide(L)'
;RFTRLRLDLSQDQITFEKWLLDHGQTSETIQNFWNLIVLPSLNDDVSVVSAYTSITLFKVALLGDSHNPAIGIPMSGLSSFIGENARKFIENHGGEIRTGIDVQSLSMRSGSVTGVETASGDTIEGDAVISAVPAAALLPFIPSDCKSLDNFFSPAESISTSPIVAVHIWYDRPVMQENFAA
;
A
#
# COMPACT_ATOMS: atom_id res chain seq x y z
N ARG A 1 23.71 -14.38 1.10
CA ARG A 1 22.70 -15.43 0.77
C ARG A 1 21.45 -14.82 0.14
N PHE A 2 20.87 -13.76 0.70
CA PHE A 2 19.68 -13.06 0.19
C PHE A 2 19.81 -12.55 -1.23
N THR A 3 20.92 -11.98 -1.63
CA THR A 3 21.17 -11.44 -2.99
C THR A 3 21.06 -12.49 -4.09
N ARG A 4 21.26 -13.76 -3.77
CA ARG A 4 21.17 -14.91 -4.69
C ARG A 4 19.83 -15.67 -4.58
N LEU A 5 18.95 -15.25 -3.69
CA LEU A 5 17.64 -15.88 -3.53
C LEU A 5 16.78 -15.60 -4.76
N ARG A 6 16.31 -16.65 -5.39
CA ARG A 6 15.30 -16.55 -6.42
C ARG A 6 13.95 -16.36 -5.73
N LEU A 7 13.21 -15.33 -6.12
CA LEU A 7 11.85 -15.14 -5.68
C LEU A 7 10.96 -16.17 -6.37
N ASP A 8 10.15 -16.87 -5.59
CA ASP A 8 9.19 -17.86 -6.05
C ASP A 8 7.84 -17.58 -5.39
N LEU A 9 6.76 -17.58 -6.16
CA LEU A 9 5.41 -17.31 -5.65
C LEU A 9 4.95 -18.33 -4.60
N SER A 10 5.55 -19.52 -4.55
CA SER A 10 5.28 -20.49 -3.46
C SER A 10 5.64 -19.94 -2.07
N GLN A 11 6.57 -19.00 -2.00
CA GLN A 11 6.95 -18.30 -0.76
C GLN A 11 5.82 -17.40 -0.22
N ASP A 12 4.83 -17.08 -1.03
CA ASP A 12 3.64 -16.34 -0.58
C ASP A 12 2.67 -17.18 0.26
N GLN A 13 2.84 -18.50 0.23
CA GLN A 13 2.01 -19.45 0.98
C GLN A 13 2.53 -19.74 2.40
N ILE A 14 3.65 -19.13 2.78
CA ILE A 14 4.25 -19.29 4.11
C ILE A 14 4.57 -17.94 4.72
N THR A 15 4.53 -17.88 6.05
CA THR A 15 4.91 -16.66 6.77
C THR A 15 6.41 -16.43 6.73
N PHE A 16 6.84 -15.19 6.89
CA PHE A 16 8.26 -14.86 6.90
C PHE A 16 8.96 -15.48 8.12
N GLU A 17 8.30 -15.53 9.27
CA GLU A 17 8.82 -16.22 10.45
C GLU A 17 9.16 -17.68 10.14
N LYS A 18 8.20 -18.43 9.56
CA LYS A 18 8.45 -19.82 9.17
C LYS A 18 9.62 -19.95 8.22
N TRP A 19 9.68 -19.09 7.21
CA TRP A 19 10.79 -19.06 6.26
C TRP A 19 12.13 -18.82 6.95
N LEU A 20 12.20 -17.88 7.90
CA LEU A 20 13.39 -17.56 8.67
C LEU A 20 13.85 -18.74 9.53
N LEU A 21 12.93 -19.40 10.24
CA LEU A 21 13.21 -20.59 11.04
C LEU A 21 13.75 -21.73 10.18
N ASP A 22 13.13 -22.01 9.03
CA ASP A 22 13.57 -23.03 8.06
C ASP A 22 14.98 -22.73 7.49
N HIS A 23 15.42 -21.45 7.55
CA HIS A 23 16.74 -21.01 7.14
C HIS A 23 17.72 -20.83 8.30
N GLY A 24 17.39 -21.35 9.48
CA GLY A 24 18.29 -21.40 10.64
C GLY A 24 18.40 -20.10 11.43
N GLN A 25 17.42 -19.20 11.30
CA GLN A 25 17.34 -18.04 12.18
C GLN A 25 16.77 -18.43 13.53
N THR A 26 17.28 -17.84 14.61
CA THR A 26 16.75 -18.06 15.96
C THR A 26 15.57 -17.12 16.22
N SER A 27 14.68 -17.52 17.14
CA SER A 27 13.56 -16.69 17.56
C SER A 27 14.03 -15.32 18.10
N GLU A 28 15.16 -15.28 18.78
CA GLU A 28 15.74 -14.04 19.28
C GLU A 28 16.18 -13.11 18.13
N THR A 29 16.83 -13.64 17.09
CA THR A 29 17.20 -12.86 15.90
C THR A 29 15.95 -12.39 15.15
N ILE A 30 14.91 -13.22 15.10
CA ILE A 30 13.66 -12.86 14.44
C ILE A 30 13.03 -11.64 15.13
N GLN A 31 12.91 -11.66 16.44
CA GLN A 31 12.30 -10.57 17.20
C GLN A 31 13.16 -9.31 17.23
N ASN A 32 14.47 -9.44 17.47
CA ASN A 32 15.33 -8.31 17.73
C ASN A 32 15.96 -7.70 16.46
N PHE A 33 15.79 -8.32 15.30
CA PHE A 33 16.32 -7.79 14.04
C PHE A 33 15.28 -7.80 12.91
N TRP A 34 14.76 -8.96 12.54
CA TRP A 34 13.90 -9.05 11.37
C TRP A 34 12.57 -8.33 11.57
N ASN A 35 11.95 -8.48 12.73
CA ASN A 35 10.66 -7.85 13.04
C ASN A 35 10.77 -6.33 13.20
N LEU A 36 11.91 -5.80 13.66
CA LEU A 36 12.16 -4.35 13.74
C LEU A 36 12.10 -3.66 12.38
N ILE A 37 12.39 -4.38 11.29
CA ILE A 37 12.36 -3.85 9.93
C ILE A 37 11.02 -4.17 9.27
N VAL A 38 10.53 -5.39 9.45
CA VAL A 38 9.31 -5.88 8.77
C VAL A 38 8.06 -5.16 9.28
N LEU A 39 7.89 -5.10 10.60
CA LEU A 39 6.71 -4.51 11.20
C LEU A 39 6.44 -3.06 10.74
N PRO A 40 7.40 -2.12 10.81
CA PRO A 40 7.16 -0.76 10.33
C PRO A 40 7.08 -0.64 8.80
N SER A 41 7.64 -1.60 8.05
CA SER A 41 7.68 -1.53 6.59
C SER A 41 6.46 -2.17 5.92
N LEU A 42 5.90 -3.23 6.50
CA LEU A 42 4.79 -4.01 5.96
C LEU A 42 3.51 -3.90 6.81
N ASN A 43 3.58 -3.16 7.94
CA ASN A 43 2.49 -2.91 8.87
C ASN A 43 1.90 -4.19 9.51
N ASP A 44 2.69 -5.26 9.57
CA ASP A 44 2.29 -6.49 10.26
C ASP A 44 3.52 -7.28 10.73
N ASP A 45 3.30 -8.20 11.68
CA ASP A 45 4.32 -9.03 12.31
C ASP A 45 4.86 -10.10 11.35
N VAL A 46 6.13 -10.52 11.55
CA VAL A 46 6.77 -11.58 10.76
C VAL A 46 6.00 -12.91 10.79
N SER A 47 5.20 -13.15 11.82
CA SER A 47 4.35 -14.35 11.95
C SER A 47 3.11 -14.31 11.04
N VAL A 48 2.79 -13.14 10.46
CA VAL A 48 1.62 -12.92 9.60
C VAL A 48 2.02 -12.64 8.17
N VAL A 49 3.02 -11.77 7.95
CA VAL A 49 3.42 -11.34 6.61
C VAL A 49 3.99 -12.48 5.78
N SER A 50 3.71 -12.45 4.49
CA SER A 50 4.22 -13.45 3.54
C SER A 50 5.74 -13.39 3.42
N ALA A 51 6.37 -14.55 3.29
CA ALA A 51 7.80 -14.64 3.03
C ALA A 51 8.17 -14.00 1.69
N TYR A 52 7.34 -14.12 0.65
CA TYR A 52 7.57 -13.50 -0.65
C TYR A 52 7.67 -11.98 -0.55
N THR A 53 6.71 -11.34 0.09
CA THR A 53 6.66 -9.89 0.27
C THR A 53 7.85 -9.39 1.10
N SER A 54 8.16 -10.09 2.19
CA SER A 54 9.28 -9.73 3.08
C SER A 54 10.63 -9.88 2.38
N ILE A 55 10.86 -10.97 1.66
CA ILE A 55 12.10 -11.17 0.89
C ILE A 55 12.21 -10.09 -0.20
N THR A 56 11.12 -9.73 -0.85
CA THR A 56 11.08 -8.67 -1.85
C THR A 56 11.48 -7.33 -1.23
N LEU A 57 10.92 -6.99 -0.06
CA LEU A 57 11.30 -5.79 0.70
C LEU A 57 12.82 -5.73 0.90
N PHE A 58 13.42 -6.78 1.46
CA PHE A 58 14.86 -6.79 1.73
C PHE A 58 15.70 -6.74 0.45
N LYS A 59 15.27 -7.41 -0.61
CA LYS A 59 16.00 -7.37 -1.90
C LYS A 59 15.98 -5.99 -2.54
N VAL A 60 14.84 -5.34 -2.54
CA VAL A 60 14.67 -4.05 -3.20
C VAL A 60 15.21 -2.91 -2.35
N ALA A 61 14.87 -2.87 -1.06
CA ALA A 61 15.19 -1.75 -0.19
C ALA A 61 16.62 -1.78 0.36
N LEU A 62 17.19 -2.98 0.61
CA LEU A 62 18.47 -3.08 1.33
C LEU A 62 19.60 -3.72 0.54
N LEU A 63 19.30 -4.61 -0.41
CA LEU A 63 20.28 -5.47 -1.07
C LEU A 63 20.43 -5.23 -2.58
N GLY A 64 19.70 -4.28 -3.13
CA GLY A 64 19.73 -3.96 -4.56
C GLY A 64 20.95 -3.13 -4.93
N ASP A 65 20.81 -1.83 -4.86
CA ASP A 65 21.88 -0.85 -5.12
C ASP A 65 22.49 -0.34 -3.79
N SER A 66 23.75 0.14 -3.83
CA SER A 66 24.44 0.68 -2.64
C SER A 66 23.75 1.91 -2.04
N HIS A 67 22.90 2.60 -2.80
CA HIS A 67 22.12 3.75 -2.34
C HIS A 67 20.75 3.37 -1.77
N ASN A 68 20.26 2.16 -2.02
CA ASN A 68 18.94 1.72 -1.58
C ASN A 68 18.73 1.73 -0.05
N PRO A 69 19.75 1.42 0.78
CA PRO A 69 19.60 1.46 2.24
C PRO A 69 19.44 2.86 2.84
N ALA A 70 19.60 3.92 2.05
CA ALA A 70 19.47 5.27 2.55
C ALA A 70 18.01 5.60 2.90
N ILE A 71 17.81 6.13 4.11
CA ILE A 71 16.50 6.59 4.57
C ILE A 71 16.32 8.04 4.13
N GLY A 72 15.34 8.28 3.27
CA GLY A 72 14.93 9.62 2.87
C GLY A 72 13.88 10.18 3.82
N ILE A 73 14.17 11.31 4.44
CA ILE A 73 13.23 12.00 5.33
C ILE A 73 12.75 13.27 4.61
N PRO A 74 11.43 13.39 4.30
CA PRO A 74 10.89 14.60 3.70
C PRO A 74 11.06 15.79 4.64
N MET A 75 11.60 16.90 4.13
CA MET A 75 11.78 18.14 4.90
C MET A 75 10.53 19.03 4.91
N SER A 76 9.48 18.62 4.21
CA SER A 76 8.17 19.29 4.17
C SER A 76 7.05 18.26 4.35
N GLY A 77 5.87 18.72 4.75
CA GLY A 77 4.69 17.85 4.87
C GLY A 77 4.35 17.15 3.56
N LEU A 78 3.81 15.95 3.62
CA LEU A 78 3.47 15.14 2.44
C LEU A 78 2.50 15.84 1.49
N SER A 79 1.60 16.68 2.00
CA SER A 79 0.68 17.48 1.18
C SER A 79 1.42 18.41 0.23
N SER A 80 2.48 19.10 0.72
CA SER A 80 3.31 19.97 -0.12
C SER A 80 4.28 19.18 -0.98
N PHE A 81 4.86 18.10 -0.43
CA PHE A 81 5.85 17.30 -1.14
C PHE A 81 5.25 16.53 -2.32
N ILE A 82 4.10 15.90 -2.13
CA ILE A 82 3.44 15.08 -3.16
C ILE A 82 2.20 15.81 -3.72
N GLY A 83 1.28 16.21 -2.86
CA GLY A 83 -0.06 16.66 -3.25
C GLY A 83 -0.06 17.90 -4.13
N GLU A 84 0.62 18.97 -3.74
CA GLU A 84 0.66 20.23 -4.50
C GLU A 84 1.41 20.08 -5.83
N ASN A 85 2.49 19.28 -5.85
CA ASN A 85 3.24 19.04 -7.08
C ASN A 85 2.44 18.18 -8.06
N ALA A 86 1.74 17.15 -7.57
CA ALA A 86 0.85 16.33 -8.38
C ALA A 86 -0.33 17.16 -8.93
N ARG A 87 -0.95 18.00 -8.11
CA ARG A 87 -2.01 18.93 -8.54
C ARG A 87 -1.53 19.80 -9.70
N LYS A 88 -0.42 20.52 -9.53
CA LYS A 88 0.15 21.39 -10.55
C LYS A 88 0.45 20.64 -11.85
N PHE A 89 0.98 19.42 -11.73
CA PHE A 89 1.26 18.60 -12.91
C PHE A 89 -0.02 18.25 -13.67
N ILE A 90 -1.07 17.80 -12.98
CA ILE A 90 -2.35 17.41 -13.58
C ILE A 90 -3.01 18.63 -14.25
N GLU A 91 -3.12 19.76 -13.53
CA GLU A 91 -3.75 20.99 -14.02
C GLU A 91 -2.99 21.57 -15.23
N ASN A 92 -1.66 21.55 -15.22
CA ASN A 92 -0.84 22.03 -16.34
C ASN A 92 -0.98 21.15 -17.60
N HIS A 93 -1.48 19.91 -17.46
CA HIS A 93 -1.74 19.00 -18.58
C HIS A 93 -3.25 18.93 -18.92
N GLY A 94 -4.04 19.90 -18.47
CA GLY A 94 -5.47 20.00 -18.79
C GLY A 94 -6.38 19.10 -17.96
N GLY A 95 -5.84 18.45 -16.93
CA GLY A 95 -6.63 17.65 -15.98
C GLY A 95 -7.29 18.52 -14.92
N GLU A 96 -8.25 17.96 -14.19
CA GLU A 96 -8.96 18.60 -13.10
C GLU A 96 -8.89 17.74 -11.84
N ILE A 97 -8.77 18.38 -10.67
CA ILE A 97 -8.84 17.72 -9.36
C ILE A 97 -10.06 18.27 -8.63
N ARG A 98 -10.99 17.37 -8.32
CA ARG A 98 -12.18 17.63 -7.52
C ARG A 98 -12.04 16.94 -6.17
N THR A 99 -12.06 17.71 -5.10
CA THR A 99 -12.04 17.20 -3.73
C THR A 99 -13.40 17.38 -3.07
N GLY A 100 -13.70 16.57 -2.04
CA GLY A 100 -14.99 16.62 -1.37
C GLY A 100 -16.13 16.04 -2.20
N ILE A 101 -15.82 15.30 -3.26
CA ILE A 101 -16.79 14.58 -4.08
C ILE A 101 -16.83 13.13 -3.62
N ASP A 102 -17.97 12.71 -3.15
CA ASP A 102 -18.22 11.32 -2.74
C ASP A 102 -18.78 10.54 -3.94
N VAL A 103 -18.00 9.57 -4.42
CA VAL A 103 -18.40 8.69 -5.53
C VAL A 103 -19.16 7.52 -4.94
N GLN A 104 -20.35 7.22 -5.50
CA GLN A 104 -21.23 6.14 -5.02
C GLN A 104 -21.23 4.91 -5.91
N SER A 105 -21.15 5.07 -7.21
CA SER A 105 -21.24 3.94 -8.13
C SER A 105 -20.52 4.22 -9.45
N LEU A 106 -20.29 3.16 -10.23
CA LEU A 106 -19.88 3.25 -11.62
C LEU A 106 -21.11 3.46 -12.50
N SER A 107 -21.02 4.40 -13.45
CA SER A 107 -22.01 4.54 -14.52
C SER A 107 -21.69 3.55 -15.63
N MET A 108 -22.70 2.78 -16.04
CA MET A 108 -22.55 1.75 -17.06
C MET A 108 -23.50 2.00 -18.23
N ARG A 109 -23.02 1.72 -19.45
CA ARG A 109 -23.85 1.73 -20.65
C ARG A 109 -23.44 0.59 -21.57
N SER A 110 -24.39 -0.26 -21.91
CA SER A 110 -24.13 -1.42 -22.80
C SER A 110 -22.96 -2.32 -22.35
N GLY A 111 -22.80 -2.53 -21.05
CA GLY A 111 -21.76 -3.37 -20.48
C GLY A 111 -20.37 -2.73 -20.38
N SER A 112 -20.27 -1.43 -20.68
CA SER A 112 -19.02 -0.67 -20.52
C SER A 112 -19.16 0.44 -19.48
N VAL A 113 -18.10 0.70 -18.75
CA VAL A 113 -18.01 1.85 -17.82
C VAL A 113 -17.97 3.14 -18.63
N THR A 114 -18.82 4.09 -18.30
CA THR A 114 -18.91 5.40 -18.96
C THR A 114 -18.64 6.58 -18.02
N GLY A 115 -18.36 6.29 -16.75
CA GLY A 115 -18.09 7.31 -15.76
C GLY A 115 -18.39 6.85 -14.35
N VAL A 116 -18.64 7.82 -13.46
CA VAL A 116 -19.00 7.58 -12.06
C VAL A 116 -20.19 8.44 -11.66
N GLU A 117 -20.98 7.97 -10.71
CA GLU A 117 -22.07 8.71 -10.08
C GLU A 117 -21.64 9.19 -8.69
N THR A 118 -21.98 10.43 -8.36
CA THR A 118 -21.67 11.06 -7.09
C THR A 118 -22.85 11.02 -6.13
N ALA A 119 -22.60 11.22 -4.84
CA ALA A 119 -23.65 11.32 -3.82
C ALA A 119 -24.63 12.48 -4.05
N SER A 120 -24.22 13.53 -4.79
CA SER A 120 -25.11 14.62 -5.21
C SER A 120 -26.05 14.24 -6.35
N GLY A 121 -25.87 13.07 -6.97
CA GLY A 121 -26.64 12.63 -8.13
C GLY A 121 -26.06 13.07 -9.47
N ASP A 122 -24.89 13.72 -9.47
CA ASP A 122 -24.23 14.11 -10.70
C ASP A 122 -23.46 12.92 -11.31
N THR A 123 -23.40 12.86 -12.63
CA THR A 123 -22.56 11.91 -13.36
C THR A 123 -21.30 12.61 -13.89
N ILE A 124 -20.14 12.03 -13.62
CA ILE A 124 -18.88 12.46 -14.21
C ILE A 124 -18.50 11.44 -15.29
N GLU A 125 -18.60 11.86 -16.55
CA GLU A 125 -18.32 11.00 -17.69
C GLU A 125 -16.81 10.83 -17.92
N GLY A 126 -16.41 9.64 -18.43
CA GLY A 126 -15.03 9.31 -18.79
C GLY A 126 -14.96 8.06 -19.63
N ASP A 127 -13.97 7.99 -20.50
CA ASP A 127 -13.70 6.83 -21.37
C ASP A 127 -13.16 5.62 -20.58
N ALA A 128 -12.57 5.88 -19.41
CA ALA A 128 -12.07 4.87 -18.49
C ALA A 128 -12.10 5.40 -17.05
N VAL A 129 -12.25 4.49 -16.09
CA VAL A 129 -12.19 4.79 -14.66
C VAL A 129 -11.07 3.98 -14.01
N ILE A 130 -10.18 4.67 -13.30
CA ILE A 130 -9.14 4.04 -12.49
C ILE A 130 -9.54 4.20 -11.03
N SER A 131 -9.81 3.09 -10.36
CA SER A 131 -10.11 3.07 -8.93
C SER A 131 -8.85 2.88 -8.12
N ALA A 132 -8.59 3.79 -7.17
CA ALA A 132 -7.48 3.74 -6.22
C ALA A 132 -7.98 3.70 -4.77
N VAL A 133 -9.15 3.12 -4.55
CA VAL A 133 -9.73 2.89 -3.21
C VAL A 133 -9.29 1.52 -2.66
N PRO A 134 -9.33 1.30 -1.32
CA PRO A 134 -9.12 -0.03 -0.75
C PRO A 134 -10.07 -1.08 -1.34
N ALA A 135 -9.62 -2.35 -1.41
CA ALA A 135 -10.39 -3.44 -2.01
C ALA A 135 -11.83 -3.55 -1.45
N ALA A 136 -11.98 -3.49 -0.14
CA ALA A 136 -13.29 -3.52 0.52
C ALA A 136 -14.22 -2.36 0.13
N ALA A 137 -13.64 -1.20 -0.19
CA ALA A 137 -14.39 -0.02 -0.63
C ALA A 137 -14.72 -0.07 -2.13
N LEU A 138 -14.00 -0.86 -2.92
CA LEU A 138 -14.26 -1.02 -4.35
C LEU A 138 -15.52 -1.83 -4.65
N LEU A 139 -15.76 -2.89 -3.89
CA LEU A 139 -16.82 -3.85 -4.16
C LEU A 139 -18.22 -3.22 -4.25
N PRO A 140 -18.60 -2.27 -3.37
CA PRO A 140 -19.91 -1.59 -3.47
C PRO A 140 -20.10 -0.75 -4.74
N PHE A 141 -19.02 -0.35 -5.43
CA PHE A 141 -19.11 0.43 -6.67
C PHE A 141 -19.42 -0.43 -7.89
N ILE A 142 -19.25 -1.74 -7.78
CA ILE A 142 -19.47 -2.67 -8.90
C ILE A 142 -20.97 -2.96 -9.00
N PRO A 143 -21.61 -2.64 -10.13
CA PRO A 143 -23.03 -2.89 -10.29
C PRO A 143 -23.37 -4.39 -10.21
N SER A 144 -24.45 -4.72 -9.53
CA SER A 144 -24.89 -6.10 -9.26
C SER A 144 -25.28 -6.90 -10.51
N ASP A 145 -25.51 -6.22 -11.63
CA ASP A 145 -25.79 -6.86 -12.93
C ASP A 145 -24.52 -7.23 -13.72
N CYS A 146 -23.37 -6.82 -13.24
CA CYS A 146 -22.07 -7.16 -13.82
C CYS A 146 -21.57 -8.56 -13.40
N LYS A 147 -22.42 -9.58 -13.45
CA LYS A 147 -22.11 -10.98 -13.05
C LYS A 147 -20.89 -11.58 -13.73
N SER A 148 -20.54 -11.13 -14.92
CA SER A 148 -19.31 -11.55 -15.60
C SER A 148 -18.04 -11.12 -14.90
N LEU A 149 -18.12 -10.16 -13.98
CA LEU A 149 -17.00 -9.62 -13.22
C LEU A 149 -16.86 -10.25 -11.83
N ASP A 150 -17.86 -11.02 -11.36
CA ASP A 150 -17.85 -11.62 -10.02
C ASP A 150 -16.60 -12.48 -9.80
N ASN A 151 -16.21 -13.30 -10.76
CA ASN A 151 -15.01 -14.12 -10.66
C ASN A 151 -13.70 -13.31 -10.66
N PHE A 152 -13.70 -12.10 -11.22
CA PHE A 152 -12.54 -11.21 -11.24
C PHE A 152 -12.39 -10.46 -9.92
N PHE A 153 -13.50 -9.99 -9.36
CA PHE A 153 -13.49 -9.17 -8.14
C PHE A 153 -13.68 -9.97 -6.85
N SER A 154 -14.19 -11.22 -6.91
CA SER A 154 -14.39 -12.05 -5.72
C SER A 154 -13.11 -12.23 -4.86
N PRO A 155 -11.88 -12.31 -5.41
CA PRO A 155 -10.69 -12.35 -4.56
C PRO A 155 -10.51 -11.11 -3.67
N ALA A 156 -11.08 -9.96 -4.06
CA ALA A 156 -11.01 -8.74 -3.26
C ALA A 156 -11.76 -8.86 -1.92
N GLU A 157 -12.77 -9.74 -1.84
CA GLU A 157 -13.50 -10.01 -0.59
C GLU A 157 -12.63 -10.69 0.47
N SER A 158 -11.61 -11.44 0.04
CA SER A 158 -10.70 -12.15 0.93
C SER A 158 -9.50 -11.32 1.37
N ILE A 159 -9.34 -10.11 0.83
CA ILE A 159 -8.22 -9.23 1.21
C ILE A 159 -8.51 -8.64 2.59
N SER A 160 -7.73 -9.08 3.58
CA SER A 160 -7.74 -8.49 4.92
C SER A 160 -6.86 -7.24 4.98
N THR A 161 -7.18 -6.34 5.90
CA THR A 161 -6.41 -5.12 6.16
C THR A 161 -5.78 -5.19 7.54
N SER A 162 -4.52 -4.73 7.66
CA SER A 162 -3.88 -4.56 8.96
C SER A 162 -4.15 -3.17 9.51
N PRO A 163 -4.55 -3.05 10.79
CA PRO A 163 -4.74 -1.75 11.42
C PRO A 163 -3.38 -1.08 11.67
N ILE A 164 -3.30 0.22 11.40
CA ILE A 164 -2.12 1.02 11.67
C ILE A 164 -2.48 2.06 12.72
N VAL A 165 -1.70 2.11 13.81
CA VAL A 165 -1.81 3.15 14.83
C VAL A 165 -0.54 3.97 14.85
N ALA A 166 -0.65 5.27 14.56
CA ALA A 166 0.44 6.22 14.67
C ALA A 166 0.21 7.14 15.86
N VAL A 167 1.23 7.30 16.72
CA VAL A 167 1.19 8.21 17.85
C VAL A 167 2.19 9.34 17.61
N HIS A 168 1.70 10.57 17.51
CA HIS A 168 2.52 11.76 17.38
C HIS A 168 2.64 12.45 18.75
N ILE A 169 3.87 12.63 19.22
CA ILE A 169 4.15 13.26 20.52
C ILE A 169 5.02 14.48 20.28
N TRP A 170 4.57 15.64 20.75
CA TRP A 170 5.35 16.86 20.74
C TRP A 170 5.89 17.11 22.14
N TYR A 171 7.19 17.35 22.21
CA TYR A 171 7.89 17.68 23.45
C TYR A 171 8.16 19.19 23.50
N ASP A 172 8.18 19.75 24.69
CA ASP A 172 8.54 21.15 24.97
C ASP A 172 10.05 21.43 24.87
N ARG A 173 10.84 20.36 24.72
CA ARG A 173 12.31 20.42 24.61
C ARG A 173 12.86 19.25 23.80
N PRO A 174 14.07 19.35 23.25
CA PRO A 174 14.75 18.20 22.66
C PRO A 174 14.93 17.08 23.68
N VAL A 175 14.53 15.86 23.34
CA VAL A 175 14.62 14.68 24.20
C VAL A 175 15.67 13.67 23.73
N MET A 176 16.19 13.85 22.49
CA MET A 176 17.26 13.04 21.93
C MET A 176 18.11 13.87 20.97
N GLN A 177 19.33 13.41 20.70
CA GLN A 177 20.25 14.08 19.77
C GLN A 177 20.16 13.52 18.35
N GLU A 178 19.75 12.29 18.22
CA GLU A 178 19.57 11.58 16.95
C GLU A 178 18.29 12.03 16.25
N ASN A 179 18.30 11.98 14.93
CA ASN A 179 17.14 12.36 14.12
C ASN A 179 16.00 11.32 14.20
N PHE A 180 16.32 10.08 14.56
CA PHE A 180 15.34 9.01 14.77
C PHE A 180 15.93 7.93 15.68
N ALA A 181 15.05 7.13 16.29
CA ALA A 181 15.38 5.89 17.00
C ALA A 181 14.47 4.77 16.49
N ALA A 182 14.99 3.54 16.47
CA ALA A 182 14.26 2.32 16.12
C ALA A 182 14.30 1.32 17.28
#